data_a70d5d650609c61e02a16f52f4a84002
#
_entry.id   a70d5d650609c61e02a16f52f4a84002
#
_cell.length_a   1.000
_cell.length_b   1.000
_cell.length_c   1.000
_cell.angle_alpha   90.00
_cell.angle_beta   90.00
_cell.angle_gamma   90.00
#
_symmetry.space_group_name_H-M   'P 1'
#
loop_
_entity.id
_entity.type
_entity.pdbx_description
1 polymer ?
#
loop_
_entity_poly.entity_id
_entity_poly.type
_entity_poly.pdbx_seq_one_letter_code
_entity_poly.pdbx_strand_id
1 'polypeptide(L)'
;LGDVYKRQYRIFGLMDSDQNFAFTQKSEVIAFNDSLIIPRMEERLRMDTAWVDSLTYDTIVEKKYMHYLPDDVILRAFKELNYSQYLIKSERLVPQKFTLYFAGKADTLPVLKGLNFEDKDAFIIEKNQRNDTIHYWVKDSLLYKQDTLALSLTYLYTDTLNQLIPRTDTLKSVSYTHLRAHETDQYL
;
A
#
# COMPACT_ATOMS: atom_id res chain seq x y z
N LEU A 1 9.81 50.62 -19.03
CA LEU A 1 9.00 49.39 -19.16
C LEU A 1 9.80 48.28 -18.48
N GLY A 2 9.52 48.08 -17.19
CA GLY A 2 10.25 47.10 -16.39
C GLY A 2 10.02 45.70 -16.93
N ASP A 3 11.09 44.92 -17.02
CA ASP A 3 11.06 43.52 -17.27
C ASP A 3 10.20 42.85 -16.19
N VAL A 4 9.02 42.43 -16.55
CA VAL A 4 8.23 41.55 -15.76
C VAL A 4 9.02 40.23 -15.71
N TYR A 5 9.77 40.01 -14.67
CA TYR A 5 10.44 38.73 -14.41
C TYR A 5 9.37 37.65 -14.49
N LYS A 6 9.38 36.87 -15.56
CA LYS A 6 8.53 35.71 -15.72
C LYS A 6 8.98 34.67 -14.67
N ARG A 7 8.40 34.76 -13.50
CA ARG A 7 8.65 33.77 -12.44
C ARG A 7 8.07 32.42 -12.90
N GLN A 8 8.88 31.41 -12.82
CA GLN A 8 8.47 30.04 -13.09
C GLN A 8 8.30 29.32 -11.74
N TYR A 9 7.27 28.51 -11.63
CA TYR A 9 6.97 27.79 -10.42
C TYR A 9 6.91 26.30 -10.68
N ARG A 10 7.39 25.51 -9.70
CA ARG A 10 7.07 24.10 -9.58
C ARG A 10 6.08 23.96 -8.46
N ILE A 11 5.02 23.20 -8.68
CA ILE A 11 4.00 22.96 -7.67
C ILE A 11 4.10 21.50 -7.21
N PHE A 12 4.13 21.34 -5.90
CA PHE A 12 4.12 20.06 -5.22
C PHE A 12 2.96 20.03 -4.24
N GLY A 13 2.34 18.86 -4.09
CA GLY A 13 1.40 18.59 -3.02
C GLY A 13 1.98 17.47 -2.15
N LEU A 14 1.88 17.60 -0.85
CA LEU A 14 2.31 16.59 0.11
C LEU A 14 1.19 16.38 1.16
N MET A 15 0.80 15.12 1.34
CA MET A 15 0.02 14.71 2.50
C MET A 15 1.01 14.30 3.60
N ASP A 16 1.42 15.29 4.36
CA ASP A 16 2.41 15.18 5.42
C ASP A 16 1.76 14.55 6.66
N SER A 17 2.12 13.30 6.94
CA SER A 17 1.53 12.52 8.03
C SER A 17 2.19 12.78 9.38
N ASP A 18 3.46 13.18 9.39
CA ASP A 18 4.26 13.42 10.60
C ASP A 18 4.54 14.90 10.88
N GLN A 19 4.01 15.80 10.04
CA GLN A 19 4.08 17.27 10.18
C GLN A 19 5.52 17.82 10.16
N ASN A 20 6.40 17.16 9.43
CA ASN A 20 7.80 17.59 9.28
C ASN A 20 8.05 18.50 8.07
N PHE A 21 7.00 18.77 7.26
CA PHE A 21 7.02 19.58 6.04
C PHE A 21 7.97 19.07 4.95
N ALA A 22 8.26 17.76 4.95
CA ALA A 22 9.14 17.13 3.99
C ALA A 22 8.63 15.74 3.63
N PHE A 23 8.85 15.31 2.38
CA PHE A 23 8.59 13.92 1.98
C PHE A 23 9.73 13.03 2.51
N THR A 24 9.48 12.36 3.62
CA THR A 24 10.47 11.51 4.30
C THR A 24 10.08 10.04 4.33
N GLN A 25 8.81 9.74 4.16
CA GLN A 25 8.27 8.38 4.26
C GLN A 25 7.56 7.98 2.97
N LYS A 26 7.84 6.75 2.48
CA LYS A 26 7.12 6.15 1.34
C LYS A 26 5.61 5.97 1.59
N SER A 27 5.18 6.08 2.84
CA SER A 27 3.77 6.02 3.23
C SER A 27 3.00 7.31 2.95
N GLU A 28 3.69 8.42 2.74
CA GLU A 28 3.10 9.72 2.44
C GLU A 28 2.65 9.80 0.97
N VAL A 29 1.64 10.61 0.73
CA VAL A 29 1.12 10.85 -0.60
C VAL A 29 1.73 12.11 -1.15
N ILE A 30 2.34 12.02 -2.33
CA ILE A 30 2.95 13.15 -3.02
C ILE A 30 2.28 13.39 -4.35
N ALA A 31 2.24 14.64 -4.78
CA ALA A 31 1.79 15.06 -6.09
C ALA A 31 2.73 16.12 -6.65
N PHE A 32 3.04 16.05 -7.93
CA PHE A 32 3.84 17.06 -8.60
C PHE A 32 3.48 17.14 -10.09
N ASN A 33 3.90 18.23 -10.70
CA ASN A 33 3.81 18.42 -12.14
C ASN A 33 5.24 18.59 -12.69
N ASP A 34 5.57 17.84 -13.72
CA ASP A 34 6.89 17.92 -14.38
C ASP A 34 7.10 19.24 -15.10
N SER A 35 6.01 19.88 -15.54
CA SER A 35 6.06 21.14 -16.28
C SER A 35 6.21 22.33 -15.34
N LEU A 36 7.03 23.29 -15.75
CA LEU A 36 7.11 24.58 -15.09
C LEU A 36 5.85 25.40 -15.39
N ILE A 37 5.30 25.98 -14.34
CA ILE A 37 4.15 26.88 -14.44
C ILE A 37 4.64 28.30 -14.60
N ILE A 38 4.26 28.92 -15.69
CA ILE A 38 4.58 30.31 -16.01
C ILE A 38 3.28 31.10 -15.87
N PRO A 39 3.08 31.85 -14.77
CA PRO A 39 1.90 32.68 -14.60
C PRO A 39 1.83 33.75 -15.69
N ARG A 40 0.65 33.91 -16.21
CA ARG A 40 0.32 35.00 -17.14
C ARG A 40 -1.07 35.52 -16.82
N MET A 41 -1.35 36.71 -17.31
CA MET A 41 -2.68 37.33 -17.19
C MET A 41 -3.13 37.84 -18.53
N GLU A 42 -4.41 37.77 -18.77
CA GLU A 42 -5.07 38.30 -19.95
C GLU A 42 -6.34 39.03 -19.57
N GLU A 43 -6.68 40.04 -20.33
CA GLU A 43 -7.92 40.74 -20.17
C GLU A 43 -9.06 39.94 -20.84
N ARG A 44 -10.09 39.66 -20.08
CA ARG A 44 -11.32 38.98 -20.56
C ARG A 44 -12.55 39.83 -20.26
N LEU A 45 -13.60 39.58 -20.97
CA LEU A 45 -14.91 40.17 -20.77
C LEU A 45 -15.79 39.15 -20.01
N ARG A 46 -16.56 39.64 -19.07
CA ARG A 46 -17.65 38.87 -18.43
C ARG A 46 -18.91 39.69 -18.41
N MET A 47 -20.03 39.00 -18.54
CA MET A 47 -21.34 39.59 -18.29
C MET A 47 -21.53 39.72 -16.79
N ASP A 48 -21.82 40.92 -16.34
CA ASP A 48 -22.09 41.22 -14.93
C ASP A 48 -23.45 41.88 -14.83
N THR A 49 -24.19 41.57 -13.76
CA THR A 49 -25.53 42.12 -13.55
C THR A 49 -25.44 43.40 -12.76
N ALA A 50 -25.95 44.50 -13.30
CA ALA A 50 -26.07 45.76 -12.58
C ALA A 50 -27.40 45.72 -11.78
N TRP A 51 -27.27 45.77 -10.44
CA TRP A 51 -28.42 45.75 -9.54
C TRP A 51 -28.84 47.17 -9.16
N VAL A 52 -30.15 47.41 -9.17
CA VAL A 52 -30.75 48.64 -8.67
C VAL A 52 -30.96 48.55 -7.16
N ASP A 53 -31.45 47.41 -6.71
CA ASP A 53 -31.62 47.09 -5.30
C ASP A 53 -31.39 45.58 -5.05
N SER A 54 -31.68 45.09 -3.85
CA SER A 54 -31.41 43.69 -3.47
C SER A 54 -32.25 42.65 -4.24
N LEU A 55 -33.29 43.09 -4.95
CA LEU A 55 -34.26 42.21 -5.61
C LEU A 55 -34.42 42.49 -7.12
N THR A 56 -34.02 43.69 -7.57
CA THR A 56 -34.27 44.15 -8.94
C THR A 56 -32.93 44.48 -9.64
N TYR A 57 -32.71 43.88 -10.78
CA TYR A 57 -31.59 44.24 -11.65
C TYR A 57 -32.03 45.16 -12.78
N ASP A 58 -31.13 46.07 -13.19
CA ASP A 58 -31.42 47.03 -14.27
C ASP A 58 -31.03 46.43 -15.63
N THR A 59 -29.77 46.03 -15.75
CA THR A 59 -29.22 45.55 -17.01
C THR A 59 -28.04 44.63 -16.81
N ILE A 60 -27.71 43.92 -17.88
CA ILE A 60 -26.47 43.10 -17.97
C ILE A 60 -25.46 43.90 -18.74
N VAL A 61 -24.29 44.13 -18.12
CA VAL A 61 -23.20 44.90 -18.72
C VAL A 61 -21.96 44.07 -18.92
N GLU A 62 -21.26 44.29 -20.00
CA GLU A 62 -19.93 43.73 -20.18
C GLU A 62 -18.92 44.46 -19.30
N LYS A 63 -18.22 43.68 -18.48
CA LYS A 63 -17.16 44.16 -17.61
C LYS A 63 -15.86 43.48 -17.91
N LYS A 64 -14.82 44.30 -18.14
CA LYS A 64 -13.45 43.78 -18.28
C LYS A 64 -12.90 43.34 -16.94
N TYR A 65 -12.24 42.18 -16.94
CA TYR A 65 -11.50 41.71 -15.78
C TYR A 65 -10.19 41.02 -16.19
N MET A 66 -9.24 41.01 -15.28
CA MET A 66 -7.97 40.30 -15.50
C MET A 66 -8.13 38.84 -15.11
N HIS A 67 -7.89 37.96 -16.08
CA HIS A 67 -7.91 36.51 -15.89
C HIS A 67 -6.48 36.00 -15.72
N TYR A 68 -6.26 35.18 -14.68
CA TYR A 68 -4.94 34.63 -14.36
C TYR A 68 -4.82 33.21 -14.87
N LEU A 69 -3.71 32.92 -15.55
CA LEU A 69 -3.43 31.63 -16.15
C LEU A 69 -2.10 31.05 -15.63
N PRO A 70 -1.97 29.72 -15.63
CA PRO A 70 -2.99 28.70 -15.90
C PRO A 70 -4.00 28.61 -14.76
N ASP A 71 -5.24 28.31 -15.08
CA ASP A 71 -6.35 28.13 -14.13
C ASP A 71 -6.80 26.67 -14.02
N ASP A 72 -6.12 25.78 -14.77
CA ASP A 72 -6.43 24.36 -14.90
C ASP A 72 -5.31 23.44 -14.41
N VAL A 73 -4.52 23.90 -13.43
CA VAL A 73 -3.40 23.10 -12.90
C VAL A 73 -3.93 21.94 -12.07
N ILE A 74 -3.76 20.73 -12.62
CA ILE A 74 -4.17 19.50 -11.97
C ILE A 74 -2.93 18.75 -11.46
N LEU A 75 -2.87 18.47 -10.17
CA LEU A 75 -1.89 17.58 -9.56
C LEU A 75 -2.52 16.21 -9.33
N ARG A 76 -1.87 15.16 -9.80
CA ARG A 76 -2.27 13.78 -9.53
C ARG A 76 -1.47 13.26 -8.35
N ALA A 77 -2.16 12.95 -7.28
CA ALA A 77 -1.54 12.41 -6.07
C ALA A 77 -1.31 10.90 -6.22
N PHE A 78 -0.15 10.44 -5.77
CA PHE A 78 0.18 9.02 -5.72
C PHE A 78 0.98 8.72 -4.47
N LYS A 79 1.00 7.44 -4.11
CA LYS A 79 1.79 6.90 -3.03
C LYS A 79 2.89 6.04 -3.61
N GLU A 80 4.11 6.19 -3.10
CA GLU A 80 5.21 5.33 -3.52
C GLU A 80 4.91 3.88 -3.14
N LEU A 81 5.06 2.97 -4.10
CA LEU A 81 4.85 1.56 -3.84
C LEU A 81 5.97 1.02 -2.94
N ASN A 82 5.58 0.43 -1.83
CA ASN A 82 6.53 -0.28 -0.99
C ASN A 82 6.77 -1.68 -1.58
N TYR A 83 7.97 -1.89 -2.11
CA TYR A 83 8.41 -3.18 -2.66
C TYR A 83 9.12 -4.05 -1.63
N SER A 84 9.18 -3.62 -0.36
CA SER A 84 9.85 -4.41 0.67
C SER A 84 9.20 -5.78 0.83
N GLN A 85 10.04 -6.83 0.76
CA GLN A 85 9.62 -8.21 0.95
C GLN A 85 10.14 -8.71 2.29
N TYR A 86 9.25 -9.24 3.11
CA TYR A 86 9.58 -9.91 4.37
C TYR A 86 8.44 -10.81 4.79
N LEU A 87 8.74 -11.79 5.62
CA LEU A 87 7.72 -12.65 6.22
C LEU A 87 7.01 -11.87 7.33
N ILE A 88 5.69 -11.69 7.21
CA ILE A 88 4.86 -11.03 8.22
C ILE A 88 4.56 -12.01 9.36
N LYS A 89 4.04 -13.20 9.00
CA LYS A 89 3.67 -14.25 9.95
C LYS A 89 3.49 -15.59 9.26
N SER A 90 3.49 -16.64 10.06
CA SER A 90 3.05 -17.98 9.70
C SER A 90 1.92 -18.42 10.62
N GLU A 91 0.89 -19.07 10.10
CA GLU A 91 -0.26 -19.55 10.88
C GLU A 91 -0.63 -20.97 10.48
N ARG A 92 -1.01 -21.81 11.46
CA ARG A 92 -1.57 -23.14 11.25
C ARG A 92 -2.86 -23.28 12.06
N LEU A 93 -3.94 -22.73 11.50
CA LEU A 93 -5.26 -22.72 12.12
C LEU A 93 -5.95 -24.10 12.10
N VAL A 94 -5.60 -24.92 11.13
CA VAL A 94 -6.08 -26.30 11.01
C VAL A 94 -4.89 -27.24 10.79
N PRO A 95 -4.94 -28.49 11.28
CA PRO A 95 -3.81 -29.41 11.17
C PRO A 95 -3.30 -29.64 9.74
N GLN A 96 -4.21 -29.65 8.75
CA GLN A 96 -3.91 -29.96 7.35
C GLN A 96 -3.31 -28.81 6.58
N LYS A 97 -3.38 -27.55 7.10
CA LYS A 97 -2.98 -26.36 6.34
C LYS A 97 -2.21 -25.38 7.20
N PHE A 98 -1.08 -24.92 6.71
CA PHE A 98 -0.45 -23.73 7.23
C PHE A 98 -0.29 -22.67 6.14
N THR A 99 -0.26 -21.41 6.56
CA THR A 99 -0.24 -20.25 5.68
C THR A 99 0.93 -19.36 6.01
N LEU A 100 1.64 -18.92 4.98
CA LEU A 100 2.68 -17.90 5.07
C LEU A 100 2.14 -16.60 4.48
N TYR A 101 2.34 -15.50 5.21
CA TYR A 101 1.98 -14.16 4.78
C TYR A 101 3.24 -13.32 4.63
N PHE A 102 3.42 -12.76 3.43
CA PHE A 102 4.55 -11.90 3.10
C PHE A 102 4.09 -10.48 2.83
N ALA A 103 4.93 -9.51 3.12
CA ALA A 103 4.77 -8.16 2.63
C ALA A 103 5.28 -8.06 1.19
N GLY A 104 4.59 -7.27 0.39
CA GLY A 104 4.96 -7.02 -1.00
C GLY A 104 4.69 -8.20 -1.94
N LYS A 105 4.84 -7.92 -3.22
CA LYS A 105 4.73 -8.92 -4.29
C LYS A 105 6.06 -9.65 -4.42
N ALA A 106 6.04 -10.98 -4.51
CA ALA A 106 7.22 -11.78 -4.80
C ALA A 106 7.12 -12.39 -6.21
N ASP A 107 8.23 -12.31 -6.97
CA ASP A 107 8.30 -12.95 -8.29
C ASP A 107 8.62 -14.44 -8.18
N THR A 108 9.26 -14.85 -7.09
CA THR A 108 9.63 -16.24 -6.82
C THR A 108 8.94 -16.76 -5.56
N LEU A 109 8.64 -18.06 -5.56
CA LEU A 109 8.12 -18.72 -4.36
C LEU A 109 9.26 -19.00 -3.37
N PRO A 110 8.97 -18.95 -2.06
CA PRO A 110 9.92 -19.39 -1.06
C PRO A 110 10.18 -20.89 -1.15
N VAL A 111 11.40 -21.28 -0.79
CA VAL A 111 11.78 -22.69 -0.68
C VAL A 111 11.52 -23.15 0.75
N LEU A 112 10.70 -24.17 0.88
CA LEU A 112 10.34 -24.77 2.16
C LEU A 112 10.96 -26.16 2.27
N LYS A 113 11.61 -26.46 3.42
CA LYS A 113 12.18 -27.78 3.73
C LYS A 113 11.71 -28.26 5.09
N GLY A 114 11.35 -29.54 5.20
CA GLY A 114 11.08 -30.19 6.48
C GLY A 114 12.37 -30.40 7.28
N LEU A 115 12.31 -30.14 8.60
CA LEU A 115 13.44 -30.40 9.49
C LEU A 115 13.21 -31.64 10.36
N ASN A 116 11.96 -31.99 10.64
CA ASN A 116 11.58 -33.14 11.45
C ASN A 116 10.76 -34.18 10.69
N PHE A 117 10.67 -34.04 9.37
CA PHE A 117 9.98 -34.98 8.49
C PHE A 117 10.58 -34.91 7.07
N GLU A 118 10.27 -35.91 6.24
CA GLU A 118 10.64 -35.90 4.82
C GLU A 118 9.68 -35.00 4.03
N ASP A 119 10.20 -33.99 3.37
CA ASP A 119 9.43 -32.95 2.68
C ASP A 119 9.16 -33.24 1.21
N LYS A 120 9.73 -34.34 0.68
CA LYS A 120 9.53 -34.72 -0.72
C LYS A 120 8.05 -34.98 -0.99
N ASP A 121 7.45 -34.13 -1.84
CA ASP A 121 6.04 -34.22 -2.23
C ASP A 121 5.03 -34.10 -1.03
N ALA A 122 5.47 -33.52 0.08
CA ALA A 122 4.68 -33.43 1.31
C ALA A 122 3.53 -32.43 1.23
N PHE A 123 3.61 -31.45 0.30
CA PHE A 123 2.67 -30.33 0.25
C PHE A 123 2.01 -30.13 -1.11
N ILE A 124 0.76 -29.66 -1.08
CA ILE A 124 0.12 -28.96 -2.19
C ILE A 124 0.21 -27.47 -1.91
N ILE A 125 0.70 -26.71 -2.87
CA ILE A 125 0.91 -25.27 -2.72
C ILE A 125 -0.20 -24.51 -3.45
N GLU A 126 -0.95 -23.72 -2.72
CA GLU A 126 -1.93 -22.79 -3.22
C GLU A 126 -1.46 -21.36 -2.93
N LYS A 127 -1.48 -20.50 -3.94
CA LYS A 127 -0.95 -19.13 -3.82
C LYS A 127 -1.85 -18.13 -4.53
N ASN A 128 -1.82 -16.90 -4.08
CA ASN A 128 -2.46 -15.81 -4.79
C ASN A 128 -1.58 -15.28 -5.95
N GLN A 129 -2.13 -14.39 -6.77
CA GLN A 129 -1.43 -13.83 -7.93
C GLN A 129 -0.19 -13.02 -7.56
N ARG A 130 -0.12 -12.46 -6.37
CA ARG A 130 1.00 -11.65 -5.87
C ARG A 130 2.08 -12.45 -5.15
N ASN A 131 1.85 -13.74 -4.91
CA ASN A 131 2.68 -14.61 -4.08
C ASN A 131 2.96 -14.04 -2.66
N ASP A 132 2.06 -13.20 -2.14
CA ASP A 132 2.17 -12.64 -0.79
C ASP A 132 1.40 -13.46 0.25
N THR A 133 0.52 -14.35 -0.19
CA THR A 133 -0.21 -15.30 0.65
C THR A 133 -0.10 -16.68 0.04
N ILE A 134 0.52 -17.61 0.78
CA ILE A 134 0.82 -18.95 0.30
C ILE A 134 0.29 -19.96 1.31
N HIS A 135 -0.58 -20.85 0.85
CA HIS A 135 -1.12 -21.96 1.61
C HIS A 135 -0.39 -23.24 1.27
N TYR A 136 0.04 -23.97 2.28
CA TYR A 136 0.65 -25.28 2.18
C TYR A 136 -0.30 -26.32 2.76
N TRP A 137 -0.85 -27.15 1.92
CA TRP A 137 -1.71 -28.26 2.32
C TRP A 137 -0.88 -29.51 2.51
N VAL A 138 -0.91 -30.06 3.71
CA VAL A 138 -0.17 -31.28 4.06
C VAL A 138 -0.92 -32.49 3.52
N LYS A 139 -0.26 -33.28 2.66
CA LYS A 139 -0.88 -34.45 2.02
C LYS A 139 -0.97 -35.66 2.97
N ASP A 140 0.08 -35.89 3.76
CA ASP A 140 0.17 -37.07 4.62
C ASP A 140 -0.56 -36.86 5.95
N SER A 141 -1.43 -37.82 6.27
CA SER A 141 -2.20 -37.84 7.52
C SER A 141 -1.34 -38.03 8.76
N LEU A 142 -0.23 -38.73 8.68
CA LEU A 142 0.70 -38.88 9.79
C LEU A 142 1.44 -37.57 10.07
N LEU A 143 1.71 -36.81 9.04
CA LEU A 143 2.38 -35.52 9.14
C LEU A 143 1.47 -34.45 9.72
N TYR A 144 0.22 -34.32 9.26
CA TYR A 144 -0.65 -33.26 9.78
C TYR A 144 -1.19 -33.55 11.19
N LYS A 145 -1.10 -34.80 11.68
CA LYS A 145 -1.40 -35.15 13.08
C LYS A 145 -0.29 -34.75 14.05
N GLN A 146 0.89 -34.40 13.57
CA GLN A 146 1.94 -33.87 14.42
C GLN A 146 1.57 -32.47 14.92
N ASP A 147 1.67 -32.24 16.22
CA ASP A 147 1.35 -30.94 16.83
C ASP A 147 2.26 -29.83 16.31
N THR A 148 3.52 -30.16 16.03
CA THR A 148 4.52 -29.17 15.56
C THR A 148 5.27 -29.69 14.35
N LEU A 149 5.23 -28.89 13.28
CA LEU A 149 6.08 -29.08 12.10
C LEU A 149 7.25 -28.09 12.17
N ALA A 150 8.47 -28.62 12.20
CA ALA A 150 9.67 -27.81 12.11
C ALA A 150 10.09 -27.64 10.64
N LEU A 151 10.21 -26.40 10.20
CA LEU A 151 10.41 -26.04 8.81
C LEU A 151 11.58 -25.06 8.66
N SER A 152 12.37 -25.22 7.62
CA SER A 152 13.33 -24.23 7.15
C SER A 152 12.74 -23.52 5.94
N LEU A 153 12.60 -22.20 6.03
CA LEU A 153 12.03 -21.34 4.99
C LEU A 153 13.10 -20.43 4.44
N THR A 154 13.41 -20.57 3.14
CA THR A 154 14.31 -19.65 2.44
C THR A 154 13.49 -18.78 1.48
N TYR A 155 13.61 -17.48 1.62
CA TYR A 155 12.86 -16.49 0.84
C TYR A 155 13.68 -15.24 0.58
N LEU A 156 13.23 -14.38 -0.34
CA LEU A 156 13.85 -13.08 -0.58
C LEU A 156 13.36 -12.07 0.45
N TYR A 157 14.31 -11.43 1.11
CA TYR A 157 14.09 -10.41 2.14
C TYR A 157 14.71 -9.10 1.69
N THR A 158 13.98 -7.99 1.89
CA THR A 158 14.52 -6.65 1.63
C THR A 158 15.30 -6.17 2.85
N ASP A 159 16.59 -5.94 2.67
CA ASP A 159 17.48 -5.44 3.72
C ASP A 159 17.30 -3.93 3.97
N THR A 160 18.09 -3.39 4.89
CA THR A 160 18.11 -1.95 5.23
C THR A 160 18.59 -1.05 4.09
N LEU A 161 19.27 -1.61 3.09
CA LEU A 161 19.73 -0.91 1.89
C LEU A 161 18.73 -1.06 0.71
N ASN A 162 17.52 -1.56 0.97
CA ASN A 162 16.49 -1.89 -0.03
C ASN A 162 16.96 -2.92 -1.09
N GLN A 163 17.92 -3.80 -0.75
CA GLN A 163 18.35 -4.88 -1.61
C GLN A 163 17.64 -6.18 -1.25
N LEU A 164 17.25 -6.96 -2.27
CA LEU A 164 16.68 -8.28 -2.09
C LEU A 164 17.81 -9.30 -1.87
N ILE A 165 17.86 -9.84 -0.67
CA ILE A 165 18.83 -10.87 -0.28
C ILE A 165 18.11 -12.16 0.14
N PRO A 166 18.69 -13.35 -0.11
CA PRO A 166 18.14 -14.58 0.39
C PRO A 166 18.26 -14.66 1.91
N ARG A 167 17.16 -14.95 2.58
CA ARG A 167 17.11 -15.16 4.04
C ARG A 167 16.51 -16.52 4.34
N THR A 168 17.07 -17.21 5.32
CA THR A 168 16.59 -18.50 5.79
C THR A 168 16.17 -18.39 7.26
N ASP A 169 14.91 -18.67 7.53
CA ASP A 169 14.34 -18.67 8.87
C ASP A 169 13.85 -20.08 9.22
N THR A 170 13.98 -20.45 10.50
CA THR A 170 13.40 -21.68 11.03
C THR A 170 12.02 -21.38 11.61
N LEU A 171 11.00 -22.06 11.11
CA LEU A 171 9.63 -21.92 11.54
C LEU A 171 9.18 -23.16 12.34
N LYS A 172 8.46 -22.92 13.43
CA LYS A 172 7.72 -23.95 14.16
C LYS A 172 6.24 -23.72 13.93
N SER A 173 5.65 -24.53 13.07
CA SER A 173 4.23 -24.48 12.75
C SER A 173 3.45 -25.37 13.70
N VAL A 174 2.83 -24.75 14.72
CA VAL A 174 2.06 -25.45 15.77
C VAL A 174 0.58 -25.44 15.43
N SER A 175 -0.08 -26.60 15.55
CA SER A 175 -1.54 -26.70 15.46
C SER A 175 -2.14 -26.63 16.84
N TYR A 176 -2.85 -25.55 17.13
CA TYR A 176 -3.58 -25.42 18.38
C TYR A 176 -4.94 -26.12 18.24
N THR A 177 -5.07 -27.31 18.81
CA THR A 177 -6.37 -27.88 19.08
C THR A 177 -6.95 -27.21 20.33
N HIS A 178 -7.79 -26.21 20.15
CA HIS A 178 -8.62 -25.72 21.27
C HIS A 178 -9.62 -26.82 21.62
N LEU A 179 -9.28 -27.62 22.59
CA LEU A 179 -10.30 -28.32 23.37
C LEU A 179 -11.08 -27.22 24.11
N ARG A 180 -12.24 -26.84 23.60
CA ARG A 180 -13.23 -26.15 24.41
C ARG A 180 -13.52 -27.09 25.60
N ALA A 181 -13.06 -26.71 26.79
CA ALA A 181 -13.58 -27.27 28.00
C ALA A 181 -15.10 -26.99 28.00
N HIS A 182 -15.91 -28.04 27.85
CA HIS A 182 -17.32 -27.95 28.18
C HIS A 182 -17.34 -27.68 29.68
N GLU A 183 -17.65 -26.45 30.05
CA GLU A 183 -18.18 -26.16 31.37
C GLU A 183 -19.51 -26.90 31.46
N THR A 184 -19.48 -28.04 32.13
CA THR A 184 -20.69 -28.68 32.62
C THR A 184 -21.19 -27.81 33.76
N ASP A 185 -22.14 -26.92 33.47
CA ASP A 185 -22.98 -26.33 34.48
C ASP A 185 -23.77 -27.46 35.14
N GLN A 186 -23.27 -27.96 36.29
CA GLN A 186 -24.04 -28.72 37.21
C GLN A 186 -24.79 -27.74 38.13
N TYR A 187 -26.01 -27.41 37.73
CA TYR A 187 -26.99 -26.92 38.70
C TYR A 187 -27.52 -28.12 39.50
N LEU A 188 -27.20 -28.15 40.75
CA LEU A 188 -27.95 -28.82 41.83
C LEU A 188 -28.70 -27.77 42.64
#